data_277cef5dc4e7e6970c1b407c0886d200
#
_entry.id   277cef5dc4e7e6970c1b407c0886d200
#
_cell.length_a   1.000
_cell.length_b   1.000
_cell.length_c   1.000
_cell.angle_alpha   90.00
_cell.angle_beta   90.00
_cell.angle_gamma   90.00
#
_symmetry.space_group_name_H-M   'P 1'
#
loop_
_entity.id
_entity.type
_entity.pdbx_description
1 polymer ?
#
loop_
_entity_poly.entity_id
_entity_poly.type
_entity_poly.pdbx_seq_one_letter_code
_entity_poly.pdbx_strand_id
1 'polypeptide(L)'
;MKHLLARSSAILPARIVLSAVTVVALTVHAASAQPAPVKAPIVITGADRRPAASLDGDWASIVDPYSNGFSGYFRNQKFHAGDTRPIEYDFSTSQTLKVPGDWNMQRESLFYYEGPMWYERDFTYQPKEHTRIFLHIGAANYRSYFWVNAQKVCEHEGGFTSFNCDVTAAVHAGANFVVAAVDNTRLADGVPTLKTDWWNYGGLTRSVSIIEVPDAFTDQYDLHLSRREADQIEGWVHVMGAQPGAKVEVEIPELGAKTSAVAGGDGRAAIAMAAPGLERWSPETPKLYKVIVRAGPDSIEDLIGFRTVETRGTEILLNGKPIFLRGISIHGEAPYRTGRANTDKDAETLLGWAKELGCNFVRLAHYPHDETMLRAADRMGLLVWSENPVYWAIKWEDPKVLAKAQSELDEEIGTSRNHAAIILWSMANETPNNEARTRFIETEANHARELDPTRLITAALLVRAEGHTKIVDDPLGKALDVIGANEYVGWYEQTPEGADTTEWRVDYQKPVIMSELGAGAKAGLHGGDNDRWTEEYQANVYRHQLGMLNRIPQLRGMSPWVLVDFRSPLRNLPGIQDGFNRKGLISDQGQKKLAFFILQKAYKDKTVGKPE
;
A
#
# COMPACT_ATOMS: atom_id res chain seq x y z
N MET A 1 50.45 8.79 -64.11
CA MET A 1 51.21 8.57 -65.39
C MET A 1 50.49 7.47 -66.17
N LYS A 2 49.96 7.91 -67.33
CA LYS A 2 49.86 7.23 -68.61
C LYS A 2 49.13 5.85 -68.63
N HIS A 3 47.91 5.82 -69.24
CA HIS A 3 47.62 5.48 -70.66
C HIS A 3 47.72 3.96 -70.95
N LEU A 4 46.91 3.32 -71.61
CA LEU A 4 45.99 3.37 -72.80
C LEU A 4 45.63 1.89 -73.07
N LEU A 5 44.70 1.39 -73.67
CA LEU A 5 43.81 1.61 -74.76
C LEU A 5 42.89 0.39 -74.97
N ALA A 6 41.79 0.60 -75.53
CA ALA A 6 40.77 -0.28 -76.00
C ALA A 6 41.18 -1.29 -77.06
N ARG A 7 40.42 -2.38 -77.21
CA ARG A 7 40.00 -2.93 -78.50
C ARG A 7 38.67 -3.62 -78.40
N SER A 8 37.74 -3.22 -79.24
CA SER A 8 36.44 -3.80 -79.53
C SER A 8 36.54 -5.04 -80.39
N SER A 9 35.64 -5.97 -80.19
CA SER A 9 35.28 -6.94 -81.25
C SER A 9 33.80 -7.30 -81.07
N ALA A 10 33.04 -6.95 -82.10
CA ALA A 10 31.62 -7.24 -82.23
C ALA A 10 31.41 -8.71 -82.74
N ILE A 11 30.45 -9.44 -82.14
CA ILE A 11 29.85 -10.63 -82.70
C ILE A 11 28.36 -10.56 -82.54
N LEU A 12 27.60 -10.73 -83.57
CA LEU A 12 26.14 -10.66 -83.74
C LEU A 12 25.40 -11.79 -83.07
N PRO A 13 24.05 -11.70 -82.93
CA PRO A 13 23.29 -12.39 -81.89
C PRO A 13 22.67 -13.75 -82.39
N ALA A 14 22.64 -14.70 -81.50
CA ALA A 14 21.78 -15.91 -81.63
C ALA A 14 20.49 -15.65 -80.84
N ARG A 15 19.35 -15.72 -81.54
CA ARG A 15 18.02 -15.66 -80.91
C ARG A 15 17.75 -16.98 -80.19
N ILE A 16 17.59 -16.91 -78.88
CA ILE A 16 17.00 -18.01 -78.09
C ILE A 16 15.62 -17.52 -77.63
N VAL A 17 14.60 -18.28 -78.04
CA VAL A 17 13.22 -18.14 -77.62
C VAL A 17 13.11 -18.74 -76.20
N LEU A 18 12.99 -17.94 -75.16
CA LEU A 18 12.71 -18.41 -73.83
C LEU A 18 11.20 -18.34 -73.59
N SER A 19 10.55 -19.50 -73.45
CA SER A 19 9.17 -19.57 -72.96
C SER A 19 9.12 -19.23 -71.48
N ALA A 20 8.52 -18.11 -71.15
CA ALA A 20 8.29 -17.67 -69.73
C ALA A 20 7.16 -18.51 -69.13
N VAL A 21 7.50 -19.44 -68.25
CA VAL A 21 6.54 -20.06 -67.34
C VAL A 21 6.36 -19.13 -66.15
N THR A 22 5.22 -18.44 -66.09
CA THR A 22 4.87 -17.57 -64.94
C THR A 22 4.41 -18.45 -63.76
N VAL A 23 5.30 -18.70 -62.81
CA VAL A 23 4.94 -19.29 -61.51
C VAL A 23 4.36 -18.17 -60.66
N VAL A 24 3.04 -18.14 -60.47
CA VAL A 24 2.37 -17.28 -59.49
C VAL A 24 2.61 -17.90 -58.11
N ALA A 25 3.61 -17.42 -57.42
CA ALA A 25 3.80 -17.72 -55.99
C ALA A 25 2.76 -16.89 -55.17
N LEU A 26 1.69 -17.56 -54.74
CA LEU A 26 0.79 -17.02 -53.70
C LEU A 26 1.56 -16.97 -52.38
N THR A 27 2.19 -15.83 -52.06
CA THR A 27 2.66 -15.54 -50.72
C THR A 27 1.45 -15.25 -49.82
N VAL A 28 1.00 -16.28 -49.10
CA VAL A 28 0.10 -16.07 -47.96
C VAL A 28 0.91 -15.32 -46.91
N HIS A 29 0.78 -13.99 -46.87
CA HIS A 29 1.19 -13.19 -45.71
C HIS A 29 0.22 -13.54 -44.59
N ALA A 30 0.66 -14.42 -43.67
CA ALA A 30 0.08 -14.50 -42.36
C ALA A 30 0.35 -13.14 -41.73
N ALA A 31 -0.67 -12.27 -41.70
CA ALA A 31 -0.64 -11.07 -40.89
C ALA A 31 -0.43 -11.55 -39.45
N SER A 32 0.79 -11.38 -38.92
CA SER A 32 1.03 -11.52 -37.50
C SER A 32 0.18 -10.42 -36.83
N ALA A 33 -0.95 -10.81 -36.25
CA ALA A 33 -1.74 -9.92 -35.44
C ALA A 33 -0.78 -9.33 -34.40
N GLN A 34 -0.62 -8.00 -34.40
CA GLN A 34 0.09 -7.34 -33.32
C GLN A 34 -0.60 -7.72 -32.01
N PRO A 35 0.15 -8.13 -30.98
CA PRO A 35 -0.45 -8.41 -29.69
C PRO A 35 -1.26 -7.20 -29.25
N ALA A 36 -2.48 -7.45 -28.75
CA ALA A 36 -3.33 -6.39 -28.22
C ALA A 36 -2.54 -5.58 -27.17
N PRO A 37 -2.69 -4.26 -27.13
CA PRO A 37 -1.98 -3.45 -26.13
C PRO A 37 -2.33 -3.94 -24.72
N VAL A 38 -1.30 -4.06 -23.88
CA VAL A 38 -1.45 -4.44 -22.47
C VAL A 38 -2.28 -3.35 -21.78
N LYS A 39 -3.39 -3.74 -21.17
CA LYS A 39 -4.25 -2.79 -20.44
C LYS A 39 -3.60 -2.40 -19.11
N ALA A 40 -3.74 -1.14 -18.72
CA ALA A 40 -3.37 -0.72 -17.37
C ALA A 40 -4.24 -1.45 -16.34
N PRO A 41 -3.68 -1.79 -15.16
CA PRO A 41 -4.47 -2.28 -14.04
C PRO A 41 -5.55 -1.26 -13.64
N ILE A 42 -6.61 -1.75 -13.00
CA ILE A 42 -7.68 -0.91 -12.47
C ILE A 42 -7.83 -1.08 -10.96
N VAL A 43 -8.36 -0.06 -10.32
CA VAL A 43 -8.78 -0.10 -8.91
C VAL A 43 -10.20 -0.63 -8.83
N ILE A 44 -10.45 -1.60 -7.93
CA ILE A 44 -11.79 -2.09 -7.58
C ILE A 44 -11.95 -1.94 -6.07
N THR A 45 -12.80 -1.01 -5.65
CA THR A 45 -13.16 -0.83 -4.24
C THR A 45 -13.95 -2.05 -3.75
N GLY A 46 -13.57 -2.59 -2.59
CA GLY A 46 -14.21 -3.78 -2.03
C GLY A 46 -13.98 -5.05 -2.86
N ALA A 47 -12.84 -5.17 -3.53
CA ALA A 47 -12.47 -6.37 -4.28
C ALA A 47 -12.49 -7.63 -3.40
N ASP A 48 -12.07 -7.50 -2.13
CA ASP A 48 -12.10 -8.54 -1.09
C ASP A 48 -13.52 -8.95 -0.66
N ARG A 49 -14.54 -8.17 -1.00
CA ARG A 49 -15.96 -8.43 -0.71
C ARG A 49 -16.68 -9.17 -1.82
N ARG A 50 -16.02 -9.37 -2.94
CA ARG A 50 -16.60 -10.06 -4.09
C ARG A 50 -16.37 -11.57 -4.00
N PRO A 51 -17.29 -12.38 -4.53
CA PRO A 51 -17.01 -13.79 -4.73
C PRO A 51 -15.76 -13.96 -5.59
N ALA A 52 -14.79 -14.72 -5.09
CA ALA A 52 -13.50 -14.91 -5.76
C ALA A 52 -13.05 -16.37 -5.71
N ALA A 53 -12.36 -16.80 -6.76
CA ALA A 53 -11.63 -18.06 -6.76
C ALA A 53 -10.19 -17.77 -6.32
N SER A 54 -9.80 -18.24 -5.12
CA SER A 54 -8.45 -18.05 -4.61
C SER A 54 -7.42 -18.81 -5.44
N LEU A 55 -6.31 -18.14 -5.71
CA LEU A 55 -5.10 -18.75 -6.27
C LEU A 55 -3.98 -18.87 -5.21
N ASP A 56 -4.27 -18.57 -3.97
CA ASP A 56 -3.33 -18.72 -2.86
C ASP A 56 -2.85 -20.18 -2.70
N GLY A 57 -1.68 -20.33 -2.11
CA GLY A 57 -1.06 -21.64 -1.87
C GLY A 57 0.33 -21.76 -2.46
N ASP A 58 0.72 -22.96 -2.86
CA ASP A 58 2.06 -23.22 -3.41
C ASP A 58 2.12 -22.86 -4.89
N TRP A 59 3.02 -21.95 -5.25
CA TRP A 59 3.31 -21.57 -6.63
C TRP A 59 4.70 -22.09 -7.02
N ALA A 60 4.83 -22.71 -8.17
CA ALA A 60 6.12 -23.06 -8.75
C ALA A 60 6.95 -21.78 -8.94
N SER A 61 8.24 -21.80 -8.62
CA SER A 61 9.06 -20.59 -8.63
C SER A 61 10.46 -20.79 -9.17
N ILE A 62 10.95 -19.83 -9.96
CA ILE A 62 12.29 -19.81 -10.55
C ILE A 62 12.97 -18.48 -10.20
N VAL A 63 14.14 -18.56 -9.57
CA VAL A 63 15.01 -17.40 -9.27
C VAL A 63 15.71 -16.98 -10.55
N ASP A 64 15.65 -15.70 -10.91
CA ASP A 64 16.21 -15.19 -12.18
C ASP A 64 17.14 -13.98 -11.98
N PRO A 65 18.32 -14.17 -11.37
CA PRO A 65 19.22 -13.06 -11.01
C PRO A 65 19.79 -12.30 -12.22
N TYR A 66 19.66 -12.88 -13.42
CA TYR A 66 20.17 -12.29 -14.66
C TYR A 66 19.05 -11.81 -15.60
N SER A 67 17.80 -11.83 -15.15
CA SER A 67 16.63 -11.40 -15.94
C SER A 67 16.44 -12.15 -17.26
N ASN A 68 16.90 -13.40 -17.35
CA ASN A 68 16.84 -14.22 -18.55
C ASN A 68 15.41 -14.54 -18.96
N GLY A 69 14.50 -14.70 -17.99
CA GLY A 69 13.09 -15.02 -18.23
C GLY A 69 12.36 -13.97 -19.08
N PHE A 70 12.79 -12.71 -19.02
CA PHE A 70 12.20 -11.64 -19.83
C PHE A 70 12.49 -11.79 -21.34
N SER A 71 13.47 -12.59 -21.73
CA SER A 71 13.71 -12.96 -23.12
C SER A 71 12.66 -13.94 -23.69
N GLY A 72 11.65 -14.33 -22.89
CA GLY A 72 10.54 -15.17 -23.33
C GLY A 72 10.60 -16.63 -22.86
N TYR A 73 11.63 -17.00 -22.12
CA TYR A 73 11.84 -18.40 -21.71
C TYR A 73 10.78 -18.90 -20.71
N PHE A 74 10.50 -18.16 -19.63
CA PHE A 74 9.63 -18.66 -18.56
C PHE A 74 8.13 -18.47 -18.87
N ARG A 75 7.73 -17.37 -19.48
CA ARG A 75 6.31 -17.05 -19.70
C ARG A 75 5.57 -17.99 -20.67
N ASN A 76 6.30 -18.72 -21.53
CA ASN A 76 5.75 -19.60 -22.56
C ASN A 76 6.07 -21.08 -22.32
N GLN A 77 6.80 -21.38 -21.24
CA GLN A 77 7.29 -22.72 -20.97
C GLN A 77 6.28 -23.51 -20.16
N LYS A 78 5.28 -24.07 -20.84
CA LYS A 78 4.69 -25.32 -20.40
C LYS A 78 5.29 -26.46 -21.19
N PHE A 79 5.81 -27.43 -20.46
CA PHE A 79 6.20 -28.69 -21.03
C PHE A 79 4.95 -29.36 -21.63
N HIS A 80 4.91 -29.51 -22.93
CA HIS A 80 3.84 -30.27 -23.57
C HIS A 80 4.24 -31.75 -23.62
N ALA A 81 3.35 -32.62 -23.15
CA ALA A 81 3.58 -34.09 -23.25
C ALA A 81 3.97 -34.47 -24.66
N GLY A 82 5.18 -35.06 -24.84
CA GLY A 82 5.76 -35.41 -26.13
C GLY A 82 6.76 -34.40 -26.68
N ASP A 83 7.01 -33.27 -26.02
CA ASP A 83 8.12 -32.36 -26.37
C ASP A 83 9.45 -33.01 -25.95
N THR A 84 10.34 -33.23 -26.88
CA THR A 84 11.66 -33.86 -26.63
C THR A 84 12.80 -32.85 -26.58
N ARG A 85 12.50 -31.54 -26.72
CA ARG A 85 13.52 -30.50 -26.66
C ARG A 85 13.93 -30.26 -25.19
N PRO A 86 15.24 -30.17 -24.92
CA PRO A 86 15.69 -29.77 -23.58
C PRO A 86 15.14 -28.38 -23.24
N ILE A 87 14.53 -28.26 -22.05
CA ILE A 87 14.08 -26.98 -21.49
C ILE A 87 15.03 -26.64 -20.37
N GLU A 88 15.67 -25.48 -20.45
CA GLU A 88 16.65 -25.07 -19.47
C GLU A 88 15.98 -24.63 -18.16
N TYR A 89 14.78 -24.05 -18.25
CA TYR A 89 13.98 -23.58 -17.12
C TYR A 89 12.57 -24.16 -17.20
N ASP A 90 12.25 -25.02 -16.24
CA ASP A 90 10.98 -25.76 -16.22
C ASP A 90 10.31 -25.61 -14.84
N PHE A 91 9.12 -25.00 -14.82
CA PHE A 91 8.33 -24.86 -13.62
C PHE A 91 7.89 -26.19 -13.01
N SER A 92 7.73 -27.26 -13.82
CA SER A 92 7.29 -28.57 -13.34
C SER A 92 8.29 -29.24 -12.40
N THR A 93 9.57 -28.87 -12.49
CA THR A 93 10.66 -29.37 -11.65
C THR A 93 11.16 -28.34 -10.64
N SER A 94 10.62 -27.12 -10.68
CA SER A 94 11.04 -26.03 -9.81
C SER A 94 10.53 -26.22 -8.38
N GLN A 95 11.17 -25.51 -7.45
CA GLN A 95 10.68 -25.44 -6.08
C GLN A 95 9.46 -24.54 -6.00
N THR A 96 8.69 -24.66 -4.92
CA THR A 96 7.52 -23.80 -4.68
C THR A 96 7.79 -22.72 -3.65
N LEU A 97 7.04 -21.63 -3.77
CA LEU A 97 6.89 -20.58 -2.75
C LEU A 97 5.40 -20.43 -2.43
N LYS A 98 5.12 -20.14 -1.16
CA LYS A 98 3.75 -19.85 -0.74
C LYS A 98 3.34 -18.42 -1.14
N VAL A 99 2.14 -18.30 -1.67
CA VAL A 99 1.44 -17.05 -1.94
C VAL A 99 0.16 -17.06 -1.09
N PRO A 100 -0.14 -16.02 -0.32
CA PRO A 100 0.66 -14.81 -0.09
C PRO A 100 1.95 -15.10 0.70
N GLY A 101 3.01 -14.34 0.39
CA GLY A 101 4.26 -14.43 1.13
C GLY A 101 5.45 -13.79 0.40
N ASP A 102 6.44 -13.40 1.17
CA ASP A 102 7.72 -12.96 0.64
C ASP A 102 8.69 -14.14 0.53
N TRP A 103 9.56 -14.13 -0.48
CA TRP A 103 10.55 -15.20 -0.65
C TRP A 103 11.70 -15.13 0.36
N ASN A 104 11.97 -13.94 0.91
CA ASN A 104 13.11 -13.69 1.80
C ASN A 104 13.03 -14.48 3.10
N MET A 105 11.81 -14.70 3.60
CA MET A 105 11.59 -15.46 4.84
C MET A 105 11.22 -16.93 4.60
N GLN A 106 10.90 -17.32 3.38
CA GLN A 106 10.53 -18.70 3.07
C GLN A 106 11.74 -19.60 2.82
N ARG A 107 12.89 -19.01 2.41
CA ARG A 107 14.13 -19.77 2.14
C ARG A 107 15.34 -18.98 2.59
N GLU A 108 16.23 -19.62 3.36
CA GLU A 108 17.45 -19.02 3.85
C GLU A 108 18.35 -18.49 2.71
N SER A 109 18.45 -19.24 1.61
CA SER A 109 19.22 -18.83 0.43
C SER A 109 18.69 -17.57 -0.26
N LEU A 110 17.45 -17.18 -0.01
CA LEU A 110 16.79 -16.00 -0.58
C LEU A 110 16.71 -14.84 0.42
N PHE A 111 17.22 -15.00 1.63
CA PHE A 111 17.10 -13.97 2.68
C PHE A 111 17.56 -12.58 2.22
N TYR A 112 18.69 -12.51 1.51
CA TYR A 112 19.23 -11.26 0.97
C TYR A 112 18.94 -11.06 -0.52
N TYR A 113 18.15 -11.95 -1.14
CA TYR A 113 17.91 -11.84 -2.57
C TYR A 113 17.05 -10.64 -2.92
N GLU A 114 17.56 -9.77 -3.77
CA GLU A 114 16.84 -8.72 -4.50
C GLU A 114 17.03 -8.96 -6.00
N GLY A 115 15.96 -9.05 -6.74
CA GLY A 115 15.94 -9.36 -8.16
C GLY A 115 14.64 -10.01 -8.62
N PRO A 116 14.56 -10.39 -9.90
CA PRO A 116 13.37 -11.05 -10.46
C PRO A 116 13.18 -12.48 -9.91
N MET A 117 11.94 -12.79 -9.55
CA MET A 117 11.44 -14.11 -9.23
C MET A 117 10.25 -14.41 -10.13
N TRP A 118 10.26 -15.57 -10.78
CA TRP A 118 9.17 -16.04 -11.59
C TRP A 118 8.31 -17.02 -10.82
N TYR A 119 7.00 -16.94 -11.04
CA TYR A 119 5.99 -17.77 -10.41
C TYR A 119 5.07 -18.37 -11.48
N GLU A 120 4.60 -19.59 -11.26
CA GLU A 120 3.54 -20.21 -12.07
C GLU A 120 2.50 -20.88 -11.17
N ARG A 121 1.22 -20.72 -11.53
CA ARG A 121 0.08 -21.38 -10.90
C ARG A 121 -0.90 -21.87 -11.93
N ASP A 122 -1.22 -23.16 -11.91
CA ASP A 122 -2.34 -23.73 -12.66
C ASP A 122 -3.65 -23.50 -11.92
N PHE A 123 -4.73 -23.28 -12.67
CA PHE A 123 -6.08 -23.19 -12.13
C PHE A 123 -7.11 -23.67 -13.15
N THR A 124 -8.26 -24.16 -12.67
CA THR A 124 -9.40 -24.53 -13.51
C THR A 124 -10.48 -23.49 -13.35
N TYR A 125 -11.04 -23.03 -14.45
CA TYR A 125 -12.07 -21.99 -14.44
C TYR A 125 -13.18 -22.28 -15.46
N GLN A 126 -14.38 -21.74 -15.19
CA GLN A 126 -15.54 -21.82 -16.08
C GLN A 126 -16.14 -20.40 -16.18
N PRO A 127 -15.73 -19.59 -17.17
CA PRO A 127 -16.29 -18.27 -17.41
C PRO A 127 -17.79 -18.32 -17.63
N LYS A 128 -18.52 -17.37 -17.08
CA LYS A 128 -19.94 -17.17 -17.40
C LYS A 128 -20.09 -16.21 -18.56
N GLU A 129 -21.19 -16.33 -19.28
CA GLU A 129 -21.56 -15.38 -20.32
C GLU A 129 -21.88 -14.00 -19.72
N HIS A 130 -21.56 -12.93 -20.45
CA HIS A 130 -21.80 -11.55 -20.02
C HIS A 130 -21.08 -11.16 -18.73
N THR A 131 -19.85 -11.68 -18.54
CA THR A 131 -19.01 -11.35 -17.42
C THR A 131 -17.64 -10.86 -17.84
N ARG A 132 -17.03 -10.07 -16.97
CA ARG A 132 -15.61 -9.69 -17.02
C ARG A 132 -14.88 -10.43 -15.91
N ILE A 133 -13.65 -10.82 -16.21
CA ILE A 133 -12.81 -11.59 -15.30
C ILE A 133 -11.56 -10.79 -15.00
N PHE A 134 -11.27 -10.62 -13.71
CA PHE A 134 -10.07 -9.92 -13.24
C PHE A 134 -9.19 -10.86 -12.43
N LEU A 135 -7.89 -10.81 -12.70
CA LEU A 135 -6.89 -11.30 -11.78
C LEU A 135 -6.64 -10.18 -10.75
N HIS A 136 -7.06 -10.42 -9.52
CA HIS A 136 -6.85 -9.53 -8.38
C HIS A 136 -5.54 -9.88 -7.69
N ILE A 137 -4.68 -8.90 -7.51
CA ILE A 137 -3.40 -9.01 -6.79
C ILE A 137 -3.44 -8.07 -5.58
N GLY A 138 -3.38 -8.61 -4.37
CA GLY A 138 -3.40 -7.81 -3.15
C GLY A 138 -2.15 -6.96 -2.96
N ALA A 139 -0.97 -7.46 -3.33
CA ALA A 139 0.27 -6.71 -3.52
C ALA A 139 1.37 -7.59 -4.13
N ALA A 140 2.23 -6.97 -4.93
CA ALA A 140 3.43 -7.59 -5.50
C ALA A 140 4.61 -6.62 -5.39
N ASN A 141 5.64 -6.93 -4.61
CA ASN A 141 6.73 -6.01 -4.37
C ASN A 141 7.96 -6.33 -5.23
N TYR A 142 8.39 -5.49 -6.15
CA TYR A 142 8.04 -4.08 -6.41
C TYR A 142 7.47 -3.89 -7.81
N ARG A 143 8.19 -4.28 -8.89
CA ARG A 143 7.68 -4.34 -10.27
C ARG A 143 7.14 -5.72 -10.55
N SER A 144 5.99 -5.80 -11.19
CA SER A 144 5.35 -7.07 -11.49
C SER A 144 4.75 -7.11 -12.88
N TYR A 145 4.77 -8.30 -13.48
CA TYR A 145 4.31 -8.57 -14.83
C TYR A 145 3.51 -9.87 -14.81
N PHE A 146 2.35 -9.88 -15.47
CA PHE A 146 1.47 -11.03 -15.44
C PHE A 146 1.09 -11.51 -16.84
N TRP A 147 1.09 -12.83 -17.00
CA TRP A 147 0.62 -13.52 -18.19
C TRP A 147 -0.41 -14.57 -17.77
N VAL A 148 -1.50 -14.66 -18.54
CA VAL A 148 -2.50 -15.74 -18.41
C VAL A 148 -2.52 -16.48 -19.74
N ASN A 149 -2.37 -17.80 -19.70
CA ASN A 149 -2.29 -18.64 -20.89
C ASN A 149 -1.30 -18.10 -21.94
N ALA A 150 -0.10 -17.69 -21.49
CA ALA A 150 0.99 -17.08 -22.28
C ALA A 150 0.68 -15.69 -22.86
N GLN A 151 -0.49 -15.13 -22.66
CA GLN A 151 -0.81 -13.76 -23.04
C GLN A 151 -0.45 -12.79 -21.93
N LYS A 152 0.38 -11.77 -22.19
CA LYS A 152 0.65 -10.69 -21.22
C LYS A 152 -0.63 -9.90 -20.98
N VAL A 153 -1.06 -9.81 -19.73
CA VAL A 153 -2.33 -9.19 -19.36
C VAL A 153 -2.16 -7.84 -18.65
N CYS A 154 -1.14 -7.69 -17.82
CA CYS A 154 -0.82 -6.39 -17.22
C CYS A 154 0.61 -6.32 -16.66
N GLU A 155 0.99 -5.13 -16.23
CA GLU A 155 2.19 -4.83 -15.46
C GLU A 155 1.85 -3.76 -14.41
N HIS A 156 2.59 -3.76 -13.31
CA HIS A 156 2.38 -2.85 -12.20
C HIS A 156 3.71 -2.49 -11.54
N GLU A 157 3.81 -1.27 -11.01
CA GLU A 157 4.93 -0.79 -10.20
C GLU A 157 4.38 -0.16 -8.92
N GLY A 158 4.83 -0.65 -7.77
CA GLY A 158 4.36 -0.32 -6.43
C GLY A 158 4.26 -1.59 -5.59
N GLY A 159 4.70 -1.54 -4.32
CA GLY A 159 4.88 -2.75 -3.52
C GLY A 159 3.79 -3.01 -2.49
N PHE A 160 2.81 -2.09 -2.32
CA PHE A 160 1.98 -2.06 -1.12
C PHE A 160 0.49 -1.87 -1.37
N THR A 161 0.10 -1.71 -2.61
CA THR A 161 -1.28 -1.47 -3.03
C THR A 161 -1.84 -2.65 -3.81
N SER A 162 -3.16 -2.82 -3.80
CA SER A 162 -3.83 -3.83 -4.60
C SER A 162 -4.25 -3.30 -5.97
N PHE A 163 -4.23 -4.17 -6.96
CA PHE A 163 -4.60 -3.84 -8.33
C PHE A 163 -5.27 -5.03 -9.03
N ASN A 164 -5.96 -4.76 -10.15
CA ASN A 164 -6.72 -5.77 -10.87
C ASN A 164 -6.39 -5.74 -12.36
N CYS A 165 -6.03 -6.89 -12.92
CA CYS A 165 -5.72 -7.08 -14.33
C CYS A 165 -6.94 -7.68 -15.05
N ASP A 166 -7.45 -7.03 -16.09
CA ASP A 166 -8.50 -7.59 -16.94
C ASP A 166 -7.96 -8.78 -17.73
N VAL A 167 -8.42 -9.98 -17.38
CA VAL A 167 -8.02 -11.25 -17.99
C VAL A 167 -9.13 -11.89 -18.81
N THR A 168 -10.23 -11.19 -19.04
CA THR A 168 -11.43 -11.69 -19.71
C THR A 168 -11.11 -12.38 -21.04
N ALA A 169 -10.25 -11.80 -21.87
CA ALA A 169 -9.87 -12.34 -23.16
C ALA A 169 -8.84 -13.47 -23.10
N ALA A 170 -8.17 -13.65 -21.96
CA ALA A 170 -7.09 -14.61 -21.78
C ALA A 170 -7.54 -15.90 -21.08
N VAL A 171 -8.59 -15.86 -20.26
CA VAL A 171 -9.15 -17.02 -19.54
C VAL A 171 -10.13 -17.77 -20.43
N HIS A 172 -10.07 -19.10 -20.40
CA HIS A 172 -11.01 -19.98 -21.12
C HIS A 172 -11.59 -21.07 -20.21
N ALA A 173 -12.60 -21.76 -20.66
CA ALA A 173 -13.19 -22.90 -19.96
C ALA A 173 -12.19 -24.04 -19.81
N GLY A 174 -12.10 -24.61 -18.61
CA GLY A 174 -11.20 -25.71 -18.27
C GLY A 174 -9.88 -25.25 -17.65
N ALA A 175 -8.78 -25.87 -18.03
CA ALA A 175 -7.46 -25.65 -17.46
C ALA A 175 -6.84 -24.34 -17.97
N ASN A 176 -6.36 -23.51 -17.06
CA ASN A 176 -5.66 -22.26 -17.31
C ASN A 176 -4.39 -22.22 -16.47
N PHE A 177 -3.49 -21.30 -16.79
CA PHE A 177 -2.33 -21.01 -15.96
C PHE A 177 -2.01 -19.52 -15.95
N VAL A 178 -1.47 -19.05 -14.82
CA VAL A 178 -0.91 -17.71 -14.68
C VAL A 178 0.59 -17.81 -14.44
N VAL A 179 1.36 -16.96 -15.12
CA VAL A 179 2.77 -16.73 -14.86
C VAL A 179 2.92 -15.30 -14.37
N ALA A 180 3.68 -15.11 -13.30
CA ALA A 180 4.03 -13.80 -12.79
C ALA A 180 5.56 -13.64 -12.69
N ALA A 181 6.10 -12.50 -13.10
CA ALA A 181 7.45 -12.08 -12.77
C ALA A 181 7.36 -10.93 -11.76
N VAL A 182 8.00 -11.08 -10.62
CA VAL A 182 8.06 -10.04 -9.58
C VAL A 182 9.52 -9.69 -9.31
N ASP A 183 9.87 -8.41 -9.36
CA ASP A 183 11.24 -7.92 -9.22
C ASP A 183 11.29 -6.86 -8.12
N ASN A 184 11.95 -7.17 -6.98
CA ASN A 184 12.11 -6.24 -5.87
C ASN A 184 13.42 -5.43 -5.92
N THR A 185 14.10 -5.39 -7.05
CA THR A 185 15.27 -4.53 -7.23
C THR A 185 14.93 -3.09 -6.90
N ARG A 186 15.73 -2.48 -6.00
CA ARG A 186 15.53 -1.09 -5.60
C ARG A 186 15.88 -0.13 -6.73
N LEU A 187 15.01 0.83 -6.97
CA LEU A 187 15.14 1.79 -8.06
C LEU A 187 15.42 3.19 -7.54
N ALA A 188 16.33 3.91 -8.21
CA ALA A 188 16.60 5.31 -7.87
C ALA A 188 15.43 6.26 -8.20
N ASP A 189 14.50 5.83 -9.03
CA ASP A 189 13.27 6.51 -9.42
C ASP A 189 12.01 5.78 -8.91
N GLY A 190 12.19 4.88 -7.94
CA GLY A 190 11.10 4.17 -7.27
C GLY A 190 10.46 5.00 -6.14
N VAL A 191 9.27 4.58 -5.72
CA VAL A 191 8.55 5.04 -4.54
C VAL A 191 8.14 3.81 -3.73
N PRO A 192 8.85 3.50 -2.59
CA PRO A 192 10.03 4.16 -2.06
C PRO A 192 11.28 3.94 -2.92
N THR A 193 12.33 4.71 -2.66
CA THR A 193 13.59 4.67 -3.40
C THR A 193 14.61 3.66 -2.81
N LEU A 194 15.92 3.91 -3.05
CA LEU A 194 17.01 2.97 -2.76
C LEU A 194 17.23 2.65 -1.27
N LYS A 195 16.87 3.57 -0.35
CA LYS A 195 17.14 3.42 1.08
C LYS A 195 15.86 3.48 1.89
N THR A 196 15.61 2.42 2.63
CA THR A 196 14.48 2.32 3.58
C THR A 196 14.98 1.71 4.89
N ASP A 197 14.38 2.09 6.03
CA ASP A 197 14.68 1.48 7.34
C ASP A 197 13.76 0.27 7.61
N TRP A 198 13.40 -0.49 6.58
CA TRP A 198 12.71 -1.77 6.67
C TRP A 198 13.21 -2.75 5.62
N TRP A 199 12.96 -4.06 5.84
CA TRP A 199 13.39 -5.11 4.92
C TRP A 199 12.61 -5.05 3.61
N ASN A 200 13.30 -5.21 2.49
CA ASN A 200 12.72 -5.17 1.15
C ASN A 200 12.15 -6.54 0.77
N TYR A 201 11.10 -6.96 1.46
CA TYR A 201 10.43 -8.24 1.22
C TYR A 201 9.87 -8.33 -0.18
N GLY A 202 10.40 -9.26 -1.01
CA GLY A 202 9.99 -9.45 -2.40
C GLY A 202 8.98 -10.58 -2.57
N GLY A 203 8.11 -10.45 -3.57
CA GLY A 203 7.16 -11.48 -3.95
C GLY A 203 5.71 -11.03 -4.10
N LEU A 204 4.83 -12.02 -4.30
CA LEU A 204 3.39 -11.86 -4.19
C LEU A 204 3.03 -11.86 -2.70
N THR A 205 3.13 -10.69 -2.09
CA THR A 205 3.12 -10.54 -0.62
C THR A 205 1.74 -10.57 -0.02
N ARG A 206 0.68 -10.42 -0.82
CA ARG A 206 -0.73 -10.54 -0.44
C ARG A 206 -1.46 -11.49 -1.38
N SER A 207 -2.69 -11.84 -1.03
CA SER A 207 -3.52 -12.81 -1.75
C SER A 207 -3.66 -12.52 -3.24
N VAL A 208 -3.78 -13.59 -4.03
CA VAL A 208 -4.08 -13.55 -5.46
C VAL A 208 -5.36 -14.33 -5.72
N SER A 209 -6.27 -13.76 -6.49
CA SER A 209 -7.56 -14.41 -6.80
C SER A 209 -8.12 -14.02 -8.17
N ILE A 210 -9.06 -14.82 -8.65
CA ILE A 210 -9.89 -14.50 -9.81
C ILE A 210 -11.22 -13.94 -9.33
N ILE A 211 -11.56 -12.74 -9.76
CA ILE A 211 -12.85 -12.08 -9.52
C ILE A 211 -13.64 -12.08 -10.83
N GLU A 212 -14.90 -12.50 -10.76
CA GLU A 212 -15.83 -12.43 -11.89
C GLU A 212 -16.93 -11.43 -11.58
N VAL A 213 -17.16 -10.51 -12.50
CA VAL A 213 -18.18 -9.46 -12.40
C VAL A 213 -19.00 -9.37 -13.68
N PRO A 214 -20.23 -8.85 -13.67
CA PRO A 214 -20.99 -8.57 -14.89
C PRO A 214 -20.26 -7.61 -15.84
N ASP A 215 -20.68 -7.55 -17.12
CA ASP A 215 -20.13 -6.61 -18.11
C ASP A 215 -20.16 -5.14 -17.63
N ALA A 216 -21.24 -4.77 -16.95
CA ALA A 216 -21.36 -3.49 -16.23
C ALA A 216 -21.39 -3.79 -14.72
N PHE A 217 -20.46 -3.21 -13.97
CA PHE A 217 -20.30 -3.48 -12.55
C PHE A 217 -19.81 -2.24 -11.79
N THR A 218 -20.06 -2.20 -10.49
CA THR A 218 -19.52 -1.18 -9.59
C THR A 218 -18.02 -1.43 -9.39
N ASP A 219 -17.18 -0.59 -9.95
CA ASP A 219 -15.73 -0.65 -9.74
C ASP A 219 -15.28 0.22 -8.57
N GLN A 220 -15.92 1.37 -8.35
CA GLN A 220 -15.59 2.24 -7.23
C GLN A 220 -16.84 2.83 -6.58
N TYR A 221 -16.77 3.05 -5.28
CA TYR A 221 -17.78 3.78 -4.52
C TYR A 221 -17.15 4.48 -3.31
N ASP A 222 -17.78 5.57 -2.90
CA ASP A 222 -17.49 6.35 -1.70
C ASP A 222 -18.81 6.64 -1.00
N LEU A 223 -18.93 6.24 0.26
CA LEU A 223 -20.09 6.49 1.10
C LEU A 223 -19.65 7.00 2.45
N HIS A 224 -19.98 8.22 2.77
CA HIS A 224 -19.57 8.88 4.01
C HIS A 224 -20.69 9.68 4.65
N LEU A 225 -20.52 10.00 5.93
CA LEU A 225 -21.47 10.85 6.66
C LEU A 225 -21.28 12.30 6.22
N SER A 226 -22.38 12.97 5.87
CA SER A 226 -22.37 14.40 5.54
C SER A 226 -21.81 15.25 6.70
N ARG A 227 -20.98 16.23 6.36
CA ARG A 227 -20.55 17.27 7.31
C ARG A 227 -21.56 18.43 7.42
N ARG A 228 -22.51 18.52 6.47
CA ARG A 228 -23.45 19.63 6.36
C ARG A 228 -24.80 19.30 6.96
N GLU A 229 -25.27 18.07 6.75
CA GLU A 229 -26.61 17.63 7.14
C GLU A 229 -26.48 16.48 8.13
N ALA A 230 -27.18 16.61 9.27
CA ALA A 230 -27.21 15.56 10.27
C ALA A 230 -27.90 14.30 9.72
N ASP A 231 -27.37 13.14 10.06
CA ASP A 231 -27.93 11.82 9.73
C ASP A 231 -28.17 11.61 8.22
N GLN A 232 -27.33 12.23 7.39
CA GLN A 232 -27.32 12.04 5.95
C GLN A 232 -26.00 11.38 5.51
N ILE A 233 -26.12 10.34 4.69
CA ILE A 233 -25.01 9.72 3.99
C ILE A 233 -24.94 10.33 2.59
N GLU A 234 -23.74 10.75 2.21
CA GLU A 234 -23.40 11.31 0.90
C GLU A 234 -22.33 10.46 0.25
N GLY A 235 -22.11 10.68 -1.05
CA GLY A 235 -21.04 10.07 -1.80
C GLY A 235 -21.41 9.80 -3.24
N TRP A 236 -20.86 8.73 -3.77
CA TRP A 236 -21.07 8.36 -5.17
C TRP A 236 -20.76 6.87 -5.39
N VAL A 237 -21.31 6.35 -6.49
CA VAL A 237 -21.00 5.02 -7.02
C VAL A 237 -20.64 5.17 -8.48
N HIS A 238 -19.52 4.60 -8.91
CA HIS A 238 -19.13 4.51 -10.30
C HIS A 238 -19.41 3.10 -10.82
N VAL A 239 -19.96 3.01 -12.02
CA VAL A 239 -20.33 1.75 -12.68
C VAL A 239 -19.59 1.65 -14.00
N MET A 240 -18.50 0.89 -14.02
CA MET A 240 -17.71 0.64 -15.21
C MET A 240 -18.52 -0.16 -16.23
N GLY A 241 -18.48 0.26 -17.49
CA GLY A 241 -19.22 -0.41 -18.59
C GLY A 241 -20.72 -0.09 -18.65
N ALA A 242 -21.25 0.74 -17.73
CA ALA A 242 -22.65 1.13 -17.73
C ALA A 242 -23.00 2.04 -18.92
N GLN A 243 -24.23 1.88 -19.42
CA GLN A 243 -24.82 2.88 -20.32
C GLN A 243 -25.34 4.07 -19.48
N PRO A 244 -25.35 5.30 -20.05
CA PRO A 244 -25.96 6.44 -19.39
C PRO A 244 -27.42 6.11 -19.00
N GLY A 245 -27.79 6.46 -17.76
CA GLY A 245 -29.11 6.13 -17.23
C GLY A 245 -29.17 4.83 -16.44
N ALA A 246 -28.06 4.12 -16.27
CA ALA A 246 -28.00 2.92 -15.44
C ALA A 246 -28.40 3.24 -13.99
N LYS A 247 -29.32 2.45 -13.43
CA LYS A 247 -29.81 2.64 -12.08
C LYS A 247 -28.83 2.04 -11.07
N VAL A 248 -28.51 2.83 -10.04
CA VAL A 248 -27.74 2.42 -8.87
C VAL A 248 -28.63 2.47 -7.64
N GLU A 249 -28.54 1.49 -6.76
CA GLU A 249 -29.23 1.45 -5.48
C GLU A 249 -28.23 1.27 -4.35
N VAL A 250 -28.42 2.02 -3.25
CA VAL A 250 -27.67 1.87 -2.00
C VAL A 250 -28.68 1.62 -0.87
N GLU A 251 -28.41 0.62 -0.05
CA GLU A 251 -29.31 0.18 1.02
C GLU A 251 -28.52 -0.13 2.31
N ILE A 252 -29.04 0.31 3.45
CA ILE A 252 -28.59 -0.08 4.79
C ILE A 252 -29.79 -0.73 5.49
N PRO A 253 -29.90 -2.07 5.42
CA PRO A 253 -31.09 -2.78 5.90
C PRO A 253 -31.40 -2.54 7.38
N GLU A 254 -30.37 -2.46 8.22
CA GLU A 254 -30.51 -2.25 9.68
C GLU A 254 -31.20 -0.93 10.01
N LEU A 255 -31.04 0.10 9.19
CA LEU A 255 -31.66 1.41 9.36
C LEU A 255 -32.95 1.57 8.55
N GLY A 256 -33.31 0.57 7.73
CA GLY A 256 -34.37 0.72 6.74
C GLY A 256 -34.10 1.83 5.71
N ALA A 257 -32.85 2.30 5.61
CA ALA A 257 -32.45 3.38 4.73
C ALA A 257 -32.11 2.85 3.33
N LYS A 258 -32.72 3.46 2.31
CA LYS A 258 -32.51 3.10 0.91
C LYS A 258 -32.61 4.32 0.01
N THR A 259 -31.75 4.40 -0.99
CA THR A 259 -31.82 5.41 -2.04
C THR A 259 -31.55 4.79 -3.41
N SER A 260 -31.93 5.49 -4.46
CA SER A 260 -31.54 5.15 -5.83
C SER A 260 -31.12 6.39 -6.59
N ALA A 261 -30.12 6.24 -7.44
CA ALA A 261 -29.59 7.28 -8.30
C ALA A 261 -29.38 6.75 -9.71
N VAL A 262 -29.08 7.63 -10.64
CA VAL A 262 -28.85 7.30 -12.04
C VAL A 262 -27.44 7.71 -12.41
N ALA A 263 -26.70 6.80 -13.04
CA ALA A 263 -25.36 7.08 -13.53
C ALA A 263 -25.38 8.05 -14.72
N GLY A 264 -24.50 9.04 -14.67
CA GLY A 264 -24.26 9.98 -15.75
C GLY A 264 -23.52 9.34 -16.94
N GLY A 265 -23.15 10.18 -17.90
CA GLY A 265 -22.37 9.75 -19.07
C GLY A 265 -20.94 9.29 -18.74
N ASP A 266 -20.43 9.65 -17.57
CA ASP A 266 -19.17 9.24 -16.98
C ASP A 266 -19.27 7.96 -16.12
N GLY A 267 -20.44 7.33 -16.04
CA GLY A 267 -20.71 6.14 -15.22
C GLY A 267 -20.90 6.43 -13.73
N ARG A 268 -20.86 7.70 -13.28
CA ARG A 268 -20.95 8.08 -11.87
C ARG A 268 -22.38 8.46 -11.47
N ALA A 269 -22.85 7.90 -10.37
CA ALA A 269 -24.13 8.21 -9.74
C ALA A 269 -23.87 8.89 -8.39
N ALA A 270 -24.38 10.12 -8.19
CA ALA A 270 -24.30 10.79 -6.89
C ALA A 270 -25.32 10.18 -5.91
N ILE A 271 -24.87 9.93 -4.69
CA ILE A 271 -25.66 9.34 -3.61
C ILE A 271 -25.95 10.39 -2.55
N ALA A 272 -27.22 10.48 -2.16
CA ALA A 272 -27.68 11.21 -0.97
C ALA A 272 -28.78 10.37 -0.33
N MET A 273 -28.63 10.03 0.94
CA MET A 273 -29.54 9.12 1.66
C MET A 273 -29.70 9.55 3.10
N ALA A 274 -30.93 9.82 3.52
CA ALA A 274 -31.26 10.01 4.93
C ALA A 274 -31.07 8.70 5.69
N ALA A 275 -30.40 8.76 6.83
CA ALA A 275 -30.11 7.62 7.70
C ALA A 275 -30.50 7.94 9.16
N PRO A 276 -31.78 8.15 9.46
CA PRO A 276 -32.24 8.49 10.81
C PRO A 276 -31.90 7.37 11.79
N GLY A 277 -31.42 7.73 12.97
CA GLY A 277 -31.01 6.76 13.99
C GLY A 277 -29.63 6.13 13.74
N LEU A 278 -28.85 6.63 12.80
CA LEU A 278 -27.49 6.18 12.56
C LEU A 278 -26.61 6.42 13.78
N GLU A 279 -26.04 5.35 14.33
CA GLU A 279 -25.02 5.41 15.38
C GLU A 279 -23.65 5.64 14.73
N ARG A 280 -22.99 6.72 15.15
CA ARG A 280 -21.71 7.10 14.56
C ARG A 280 -20.58 6.22 15.07
N TRP A 281 -19.73 5.79 14.16
CA TRP A 281 -18.52 5.04 14.49
C TRP A 281 -17.56 5.89 15.33
N SER A 282 -17.01 5.30 16.40
CA SER A 282 -15.91 5.85 17.21
C SER A 282 -15.06 4.73 17.82
N PRO A 283 -13.87 5.03 18.38
CA PRO A 283 -13.08 4.04 19.10
C PRO A 283 -13.82 3.34 20.26
N GLU A 284 -14.75 4.02 20.90
CA GLU A 284 -15.56 3.53 22.01
C GLU A 284 -16.76 2.71 21.51
N THR A 285 -17.28 3.05 20.34
CA THR A 285 -18.43 2.40 19.72
C THR A 285 -18.14 2.17 18.24
N PRO A 286 -17.38 1.12 17.88
CA PRO A 286 -16.96 0.87 16.50
C PRO A 286 -18.10 0.24 15.68
N LYS A 287 -19.22 0.94 15.57
CA LYS A 287 -20.42 0.47 14.87
C LYS A 287 -20.17 0.43 13.36
N LEU A 288 -20.36 -0.74 12.78
CA LEU A 288 -20.34 -0.98 11.35
C LEU A 288 -21.72 -1.39 10.88
N TYR A 289 -22.13 -0.85 9.74
CA TYR A 289 -23.39 -1.19 9.08
C TYR A 289 -23.12 -2.02 7.84
N LYS A 290 -23.95 -3.04 7.61
CA LYS A 290 -24.01 -3.72 6.32
C LYS A 290 -24.59 -2.75 5.30
N VAL A 291 -23.79 -2.40 4.30
CA VAL A 291 -24.17 -1.56 3.16
C VAL A 291 -24.23 -2.44 1.92
N ILE A 292 -25.30 -2.33 1.16
CA ILE A 292 -25.50 -3.06 -0.08
C ILE A 292 -25.55 -2.05 -1.22
N VAL A 293 -24.61 -2.17 -2.17
CA VAL A 293 -24.56 -1.38 -3.41
C VAL A 293 -24.95 -2.27 -4.57
N ARG A 294 -25.97 -1.88 -5.35
CA ARG A 294 -26.43 -2.62 -6.53
C ARG A 294 -26.39 -1.77 -7.79
N ALA A 295 -25.90 -2.35 -8.87
CA ALA A 295 -25.93 -1.75 -10.21
C ALA A 295 -26.31 -2.83 -11.24
N GLY A 296 -27.56 -2.84 -11.68
CA GLY A 296 -28.09 -3.91 -12.53
C GLY A 296 -27.94 -5.30 -11.87
N PRO A 297 -27.23 -6.26 -12.49
CA PRO A 297 -26.99 -7.57 -11.91
C PRO A 297 -25.86 -7.59 -10.87
N ASP A 298 -25.05 -6.55 -10.77
CA ASP A 298 -23.94 -6.44 -9.82
C ASP A 298 -24.44 -6.06 -8.43
N SER A 299 -23.86 -6.69 -7.40
CA SER A 299 -24.17 -6.41 -5.99
C SER A 299 -22.94 -6.61 -5.13
N ILE A 300 -22.63 -5.59 -4.31
CA ILE A 300 -21.54 -5.63 -3.32
C ILE A 300 -22.18 -5.47 -1.94
N GLU A 301 -21.72 -6.28 -0.98
CA GLU A 301 -22.03 -6.13 0.43
C GLU A 301 -20.77 -5.72 1.18
N ASP A 302 -20.76 -4.56 1.82
CA ASP A 302 -19.64 -4.06 2.61
C ASP A 302 -20.05 -3.73 4.05
N LEU A 303 -19.07 -3.61 4.95
CA LEU A 303 -19.25 -3.19 6.34
C LEU A 303 -18.63 -1.81 6.51
N ILE A 304 -19.43 -0.78 6.59
CA ILE A 304 -19.00 0.61 6.64
C ILE A 304 -19.41 1.26 7.97
N GLY A 305 -18.46 1.90 8.62
CA GLY A 305 -18.73 2.78 9.76
C GLY A 305 -18.82 4.23 9.31
N PHE A 306 -19.79 4.98 9.85
CA PHE A 306 -20.02 6.36 9.47
C PHE A 306 -19.60 7.31 10.58
N ARG A 307 -18.73 8.26 10.27
CA ARG A 307 -18.21 9.27 11.19
C ARG A 307 -17.82 10.54 10.45
N THR A 308 -17.60 11.62 11.17
CA THR A 308 -16.96 12.84 10.65
C THR A 308 -15.62 13.06 11.34
N VAL A 309 -14.64 13.57 10.60
CA VAL A 309 -13.37 14.06 11.14
C VAL A 309 -13.08 15.44 10.55
N GLU A 310 -12.63 16.37 11.38
CA GLU A 310 -12.31 17.74 10.98
C GLU A 310 -11.27 18.35 11.91
N THR A 311 -10.64 19.44 11.47
CA THR A 311 -9.82 20.29 12.36
C THR A 311 -10.56 21.60 12.67
N ARG A 312 -10.39 22.10 13.90
CA ARG A 312 -10.87 23.42 14.29
C ARG A 312 -9.79 24.12 15.11
N GLY A 313 -9.10 25.07 14.46
CA GLY A 313 -7.90 25.66 15.05
C GLY A 313 -6.84 24.58 15.30
N THR A 314 -6.44 24.42 16.55
CA THR A 314 -5.47 23.38 16.95
C THR A 314 -6.10 22.05 17.39
N GLU A 315 -7.44 21.91 17.29
CA GLU A 315 -8.15 20.70 17.70
C GLU A 315 -8.40 19.75 16.53
N ILE A 316 -8.36 18.44 16.81
CA ILE A 316 -8.90 17.39 15.95
C ILE A 316 -10.25 16.99 16.52
N LEU A 317 -11.29 17.00 15.70
CA LEU A 317 -12.64 16.65 16.11
C LEU A 317 -13.07 15.35 15.44
N LEU A 318 -13.53 14.40 16.23
CA LEU A 318 -14.22 13.19 15.78
C LEU A 318 -15.72 13.33 16.15
N ASN A 319 -16.57 13.25 15.16
CA ASN A 319 -18.02 13.44 15.36
C ASN A 319 -18.36 14.77 16.07
N GLY A 320 -17.61 15.83 15.76
CA GLY A 320 -17.77 17.18 16.32
C GLY A 320 -17.18 17.36 17.75
N LYS A 321 -16.57 16.31 18.33
CA LYS A 321 -15.98 16.36 19.68
C LYS A 321 -14.46 16.31 19.61
N PRO A 322 -13.73 17.11 20.40
CA PRO A 322 -12.27 17.04 20.50
C PRO A 322 -11.81 15.65 20.93
N ILE A 323 -10.75 15.15 20.27
CA ILE A 323 -10.13 13.87 20.58
C ILE A 323 -8.61 14.03 20.71
N PHE A 324 -8.02 13.31 21.68
CA PHE A 324 -6.58 13.13 21.77
C PHE A 324 -6.22 11.74 21.24
N LEU A 325 -5.30 11.69 20.27
CA LEU A 325 -4.87 10.45 19.62
C LEU A 325 -3.75 9.79 20.43
N ARG A 326 -4.11 8.74 21.19
CA ARG A 326 -3.16 7.89 21.91
C ARG A 326 -2.74 6.77 20.98
N GLY A 327 -1.61 6.91 20.31
CA GLY A 327 -1.21 6.05 19.21
C GLY A 327 0.07 5.26 19.44
N ILE A 328 0.36 4.44 18.47
CA ILE A 328 1.62 3.71 18.30
C ILE A 328 1.85 3.47 16.81
N SER A 329 3.10 3.58 16.35
CA SER A 329 3.46 3.24 14.98
C SER A 329 3.60 1.72 14.83
N ILE A 330 3.17 1.18 13.68
CA ILE A 330 3.21 -0.25 13.37
C ILE A 330 3.79 -0.45 11.99
N HIS A 331 4.83 -1.28 11.85
CA HIS A 331 5.26 -1.79 10.56
C HIS A 331 4.40 -2.99 10.13
N GLY A 332 4.19 -3.15 8.81
CA GLY A 332 3.49 -4.30 8.23
C GLY A 332 4.36 -5.57 8.24
N GLU A 333 4.93 -5.89 9.40
CA GLU A 333 5.74 -7.09 9.62
C GLU A 333 5.06 -8.02 10.61
N ALA A 334 5.04 -9.31 10.27
CA ALA A 334 4.33 -10.31 11.05
C ALA A 334 5.02 -10.61 12.38
N PRO A 335 4.29 -10.60 13.49
CA PRO A 335 4.85 -11.00 14.77
C PRO A 335 5.26 -12.49 14.76
N TYR A 336 6.30 -12.81 15.54
CA TYR A 336 6.89 -14.13 15.75
C TYR A 336 7.63 -14.76 14.57
N ARG A 337 7.12 -14.61 13.33
CA ARG A 337 7.69 -15.26 12.14
C ARG A 337 8.51 -14.33 11.25
N THR A 338 8.42 -13.00 11.43
CA THR A 338 8.92 -11.98 10.52
C THR A 338 8.34 -12.10 9.09
N GLY A 339 8.78 -11.29 8.13
CA GLY A 339 8.12 -11.23 6.82
C GLY A 339 6.85 -10.37 6.85
N ARG A 340 6.15 -10.27 5.73
CA ARG A 340 4.95 -9.42 5.63
C ARG A 340 3.80 -9.92 6.49
N ALA A 341 3.17 -9.00 7.22
CA ALA A 341 1.89 -9.22 7.89
C ALA A 341 0.78 -9.19 6.81
N ASN A 342 0.14 -10.34 6.60
CA ASN A 342 -0.82 -10.54 5.51
C ASN A 342 -1.96 -11.49 5.89
N THR A 343 -2.20 -11.67 7.19
CA THR A 343 -3.29 -12.52 7.69
C THR A 343 -4.14 -11.77 8.72
N ASP A 344 -5.41 -12.16 8.87
CA ASP A 344 -6.28 -11.66 9.94
C ASP A 344 -5.63 -11.83 11.32
N LYS A 345 -4.95 -12.95 11.55
CA LYS A 345 -4.27 -13.22 12.82
C LYS A 345 -3.12 -12.26 13.09
N ASP A 346 -2.33 -11.90 12.07
CA ASP A 346 -1.27 -10.89 12.21
C ASP A 346 -1.88 -9.54 12.60
N ALA A 347 -2.94 -9.13 11.89
CA ALA A 347 -3.66 -7.89 12.16
C ALA A 347 -4.25 -7.86 13.57
N GLU A 348 -4.96 -8.90 13.97
CA GLU A 348 -5.57 -9.02 15.31
C GLU A 348 -4.51 -9.03 16.41
N THR A 349 -3.34 -9.64 16.18
CA THR A 349 -2.24 -9.66 17.15
C THR A 349 -1.65 -8.25 17.32
N LEU A 350 -1.28 -7.59 16.22
CA LEU A 350 -0.67 -6.25 16.26
C LEU A 350 -1.63 -5.20 16.84
N LEU A 351 -2.86 -5.17 16.35
CA LEU A 351 -3.87 -4.23 16.84
C LEU A 351 -4.35 -4.58 18.26
N GLY A 352 -4.36 -5.85 18.62
CA GLY A 352 -4.63 -6.31 19.98
C GLY A 352 -3.60 -5.79 20.98
N TRP A 353 -2.32 -5.83 20.63
CA TRP A 353 -1.25 -5.23 21.45
C TRP A 353 -1.35 -3.70 21.54
N ALA A 354 -1.75 -3.03 20.45
CA ALA A 354 -2.02 -1.60 20.49
C ALA A 354 -3.20 -1.26 21.43
N LYS A 355 -4.29 -2.03 21.38
CA LYS A 355 -5.42 -1.89 22.33
C LYS A 355 -4.98 -2.15 23.77
N GLU A 356 -4.19 -3.19 24.01
CA GLU A 356 -3.65 -3.49 25.35
C GLU A 356 -2.76 -2.37 25.88
N LEU A 357 -1.99 -1.71 24.99
CA LEU A 357 -1.19 -0.52 25.33
C LEU A 357 -2.06 0.68 25.73
N GLY A 358 -3.36 0.67 25.42
CA GLY A 358 -4.30 1.76 25.67
C GLY A 358 -4.50 2.72 24.50
N CYS A 359 -4.13 2.29 23.28
CA CYS A 359 -4.29 3.09 22.07
C CYS A 359 -5.77 3.21 21.64
N ASN A 360 -6.12 4.36 21.08
CA ASN A 360 -7.29 4.60 20.26
C ASN A 360 -6.93 4.91 18.80
N PHE A 361 -5.63 4.92 18.48
CA PHE A 361 -5.05 5.34 17.22
C PHE A 361 -3.80 4.51 16.88
N VAL A 362 -3.56 4.25 15.59
CA VAL A 362 -2.32 3.64 15.09
C VAL A 362 -1.83 4.38 13.85
N ARG A 363 -0.52 4.53 13.72
CA ARG A 363 0.12 4.93 12.48
C ARG A 363 0.64 3.69 11.78
N LEU A 364 0.05 3.35 10.64
CA LEU A 364 0.49 2.25 9.80
C LEU A 364 1.61 2.74 8.88
N ALA A 365 2.83 2.55 9.33
CA ALA A 365 4.02 3.11 8.71
C ALA A 365 4.73 2.07 7.83
N HIS A 366 5.43 2.49 6.80
CA HIS A 366 5.52 3.80 6.09
C HIS A 366 4.89 3.67 4.71
N TYR A 367 3.93 2.76 4.56
CA TYR A 367 3.30 2.31 3.33
C TYR A 367 1.89 1.77 3.62
N PRO A 368 1.02 1.67 2.62
CA PRO A 368 -0.31 1.07 2.79
C PRO A 368 -0.22 -0.36 3.34
N HIS A 369 -0.91 -0.62 4.45
CA HIS A 369 -0.98 -1.96 5.03
C HIS A 369 -2.04 -2.83 4.34
N ASP A 370 -2.04 -4.12 4.68
CA ASP A 370 -3.00 -5.09 4.15
C ASP A 370 -4.45 -4.72 4.52
N GLU A 371 -5.39 -5.04 3.65
CA GLU A 371 -6.83 -4.83 3.85
C GLU A 371 -7.34 -5.47 5.15
N THR A 372 -6.78 -6.63 5.54
CA THR A 372 -7.10 -7.29 6.81
C THR A 372 -6.80 -6.41 8.02
N MET A 373 -5.73 -5.61 7.95
CA MET A 373 -5.36 -4.65 9.00
C MET A 373 -6.41 -3.54 9.13
N LEU A 374 -6.85 -2.98 8.00
CA LEU A 374 -7.86 -1.92 7.98
C LEU A 374 -9.22 -2.41 8.46
N ARG A 375 -9.65 -3.60 8.00
CA ARG A 375 -10.88 -4.26 8.47
C ARG A 375 -10.84 -4.56 9.97
N ALA A 376 -9.70 -5.00 10.48
CA ALA A 376 -9.52 -5.22 11.91
C ALA A 376 -9.56 -3.90 12.69
N ALA A 377 -8.94 -2.83 12.20
CA ALA A 377 -8.99 -1.50 12.82
C ALA A 377 -10.43 -0.96 12.91
N ASP A 378 -11.23 -1.12 11.84
CA ASP A 378 -12.65 -0.76 11.83
C ASP A 378 -13.43 -1.49 12.93
N ARG A 379 -13.25 -2.83 13.03
CA ARG A 379 -13.97 -3.66 14.02
C ARG A 379 -13.52 -3.39 15.46
N MET A 380 -12.22 -3.14 15.66
CA MET A 380 -11.63 -2.98 16.99
C MET A 380 -11.69 -1.55 17.53
N GLY A 381 -12.13 -0.59 16.73
CA GLY A 381 -12.20 0.82 17.13
C GLY A 381 -10.82 1.43 17.31
N LEU A 382 -9.98 1.36 16.28
CA LEU A 382 -8.70 2.04 16.20
C LEU A 382 -8.69 3.01 15.04
N LEU A 383 -8.45 4.28 15.31
CA LEU A 383 -8.23 5.29 14.29
C LEU A 383 -6.90 5.03 13.58
N VAL A 384 -6.82 5.34 12.30
CA VAL A 384 -5.67 5.03 11.45
C VAL A 384 -5.13 6.27 10.76
N TRP A 385 -3.82 6.41 10.78
CA TRP A 385 -3.00 7.17 9.88
C TRP A 385 -2.44 6.20 8.84
N SER A 386 -2.85 6.30 7.57
CA SER A 386 -2.31 5.54 6.45
C SER A 386 -1.33 6.40 5.66
N GLU A 387 -0.29 5.78 5.08
CA GLU A 387 0.87 6.52 4.59
C GLU A 387 1.32 6.04 3.22
N ASN A 388 1.43 7.01 2.26
CA ASN A 388 2.06 6.77 0.97
C ASN A 388 3.59 6.63 1.14
N PRO A 389 4.30 5.69 0.48
CA PRO A 389 5.71 5.39 0.77
C PRO A 389 6.72 6.42 0.23
N VAL A 390 6.38 7.70 0.25
CA VAL A 390 7.28 8.83 -0.01
C VAL A 390 8.18 9.03 1.21
N TYR A 391 9.31 8.33 1.21
CA TYR A 391 10.16 8.18 2.37
C TYR A 391 11.55 8.75 2.15
N TRP A 392 12.03 9.58 3.09
CA TRP A 392 13.32 10.28 3.09
C TRP A 392 13.55 11.09 1.82
N ALA A 393 14.32 10.57 0.85
CA ALA A 393 14.68 11.31 -0.36
C ALA A 393 14.38 10.51 -1.62
N ILE A 394 13.55 11.06 -2.49
CA ILE A 394 13.26 10.57 -3.83
C ILE A 394 13.69 11.60 -4.89
N LYS A 395 13.46 11.34 -6.16
CA LYS A 395 13.74 12.31 -7.24
C LYS A 395 12.61 13.32 -7.38
N TRP A 396 12.65 14.38 -6.57
CA TRP A 396 11.60 15.39 -6.45
C TRP A 396 11.24 16.12 -7.74
N GLU A 397 12.20 16.24 -8.68
CA GLU A 397 12.02 16.98 -9.93
C GLU A 397 11.63 16.08 -11.11
N ASP A 398 11.59 14.77 -10.91
CA ASP A 398 11.23 13.81 -11.96
C ASP A 398 9.71 13.63 -12.03
N PRO A 399 9.04 14.06 -13.12
CA PRO A 399 7.59 13.94 -13.25
C PRO A 399 7.11 12.48 -13.29
N LYS A 400 7.98 11.54 -13.65
CA LYS A 400 7.64 10.10 -13.62
C LYS A 400 7.55 9.57 -12.20
N VAL A 401 8.41 10.08 -11.30
CA VAL A 401 8.37 9.72 -9.88
C VAL A 401 7.12 10.29 -9.21
N LEU A 402 6.74 11.53 -9.56
CA LEU A 402 5.47 12.09 -9.10
C LEU A 402 4.27 11.26 -9.59
N ALA A 403 4.27 10.86 -10.86
CA ALA A 403 3.20 10.02 -11.40
C ALA A 403 3.11 8.65 -10.72
N LYS A 404 4.25 8.03 -10.34
CA LYS A 404 4.27 6.78 -9.56
C LYS A 404 3.66 6.99 -8.16
N ALA A 405 4.09 8.04 -7.45
CA ALA A 405 3.56 8.37 -6.12
C ALA A 405 2.05 8.64 -6.16
N GLN A 406 1.57 9.35 -7.19
CA GLN A 406 0.14 9.59 -7.40
C GLN A 406 -0.62 8.30 -7.74
N SER A 407 -0.03 7.40 -8.54
CA SER A 407 -0.66 6.11 -8.86
C SER A 407 -0.83 5.23 -7.61
N GLU A 408 0.19 5.16 -6.75
CA GLU A 408 0.08 4.44 -5.47
C GLU A 408 -0.98 5.08 -4.55
N LEU A 409 -1.09 6.41 -4.55
CA LEU A 409 -2.11 7.14 -3.80
C LEU A 409 -3.53 6.91 -4.36
N ASP A 410 -3.69 6.86 -5.70
CA ASP A 410 -4.96 6.50 -6.36
C ASP A 410 -5.43 5.11 -5.94
N GLU A 411 -4.51 4.15 -5.88
CA GLU A 411 -4.79 2.79 -5.47
C GLU A 411 -5.11 2.70 -3.97
N GLU A 412 -4.31 3.33 -3.11
CA GLU A 412 -4.52 3.35 -1.67
C GLU A 412 -5.88 3.95 -1.31
N ILE A 413 -6.15 5.18 -1.77
CA ILE A 413 -7.40 5.86 -1.49
C ILE A 413 -8.58 5.17 -2.19
N GLY A 414 -8.37 4.73 -3.44
CA GLY A 414 -9.40 4.07 -4.23
C GLY A 414 -9.92 2.77 -3.59
N THR A 415 -9.05 2.00 -2.95
CA THR A 415 -9.45 0.77 -2.25
C THR A 415 -9.95 1.04 -0.84
N SER A 416 -9.39 2.02 -0.11
CA SER A 416 -9.52 2.11 1.34
C SER A 416 -10.41 3.26 1.85
N ARG A 417 -10.96 4.11 0.97
CA ARG A 417 -11.75 5.30 1.36
C ARG A 417 -13.01 5.03 2.18
N ASN A 418 -13.55 3.82 2.17
CA ASN A 418 -14.75 3.49 2.95
C ASN A 418 -14.44 2.98 4.37
N HIS A 419 -13.16 2.82 4.76
CA HIS A 419 -12.80 2.46 6.13
C HIS A 419 -13.04 3.63 7.09
N ALA A 420 -13.89 3.42 8.09
CA ALA A 420 -14.15 4.42 9.11
C ALA A 420 -12.91 4.73 9.96
N ALA A 421 -12.07 3.73 10.17
CA ALA A 421 -10.84 3.82 10.95
C ALA A 421 -9.88 4.87 10.37
N ILE A 422 -9.72 4.97 9.05
CA ILE A 422 -8.78 5.91 8.44
C ILE A 422 -9.28 7.34 8.62
N ILE A 423 -8.48 8.17 9.31
CA ILE A 423 -8.77 9.60 9.52
C ILE A 423 -7.71 10.52 8.91
N LEU A 424 -6.55 9.99 8.60
CA LEU A 424 -5.40 10.73 8.07
C LEU A 424 -4.81 10.00 6.86
N TRP A 425 -4.67 10.72 5.74
CA TRP A 425 -3.80 10.34 4.64
C TRP A 425 -2.47 11.08 4.79
N SER A 426 -1.37 10.34 4.81
CA SER A 426 -0.03 10.89 4.98
C SER A 426 0.75 10.85 3.68
N MET A 427 1.26 12.00 3.29
CA MET A 427 1.92 12.18 2.01
C MET A 427 3.42 11.85 2.04
N ALA A 428 4.05 11.87 3.23
CA ALA A 428 5.49 11.65 3.30
C ALA A 428 6.00 11.42 4.73
N ASN A 429 7.22 10.82 4.82
CA ASN A 429 7.98 10.70 6.06
C ASN A 429 9.41 11.23 5.93
N GLU A 430 9.81 12.13 6.85
CA GLU A 430 11.19 12.62 7.07
C GLU A 430 11.91 13.09 5.80
N THR A 431 11.21 13.83 4.98
CA THR A 431 11.76 14.33 3.73
C THR A 431 12.56 15.62 3.94
N PRO A 432 13.75 15.79 3.31
CA PRO A 432 14.58 16.98 3.50
C PRO A 432 13.92 18.23 2.94
N ASN A 433 13.91 19.31 3.75
CA ASN A 433 13.28 20.56 3.35
C ASN A 433 14.01 21.23 2.16
N ASN A 434 13.33 21.28 1.00
CA ASN A 434 13.69 22.05 -0.18
C ASN A 434 12.46 22.34 -1.02
N GLU A 435 12.55 23.30 -1.94
CA GLU A 435 11.42 23.74 -2.76
C GLU A 435 10.84 22.65 -3.68
N ALA A 436 11.69 21.83 -4.30
CA ALA A 436 11.24 20.77 -5.21
C ALA A 436 10.41 19.72 -4.45
N ARG A 437 10.89 19.29 -3.26
CA ARG A 437 10.17 18.41 -2.35
C ARG A 437 8.84 19.03 -1.90
N THR A 438 8.84 20.29 -1.56
CA THR A 438 7.62 20.96 -1.09
C THR A 438 6.57 21.00 -2.19
N ARG A 439 6.94 21.40 -3.43
CA ARG A 439 6.01 21.36 -4.57
C ARG A 439 5.49 19.95 -4.88
N PHE A 440 6.36 18.95 -4.83
CA PHE A 440 5.98 17.55 -5.06
C PHE A 440 4.89 17.11 -4.06
N ILE A 441 5.15 17.27 -2.76
CA ILE A 441 4.22 16.80 -1.72
C ILE A 441 2.96 17.67 -1.64
N GLU A 442 3.02 18.98 -1.94
CA GLU A 442 1.84 19.82 -2.11
C GLU A 442 0.94 19.33 -3.26
N THR A 443 1.55 18.86 -4.34
CA THR A 443 0.81 18.28 -5.48
C THR A 443 0.11 16.99 -5.05
N GLU A 444 0.78 16.09 -4.32
CA GLU A 444 0.17 14.89 -3.77
C GLU A 444 -0.96 15.22 -2.77
N ALA A 445 -0.73 16.17 -1.86
CA ALA A 445 -1.74 16.59 -0.88
C ALA A 445 -3.02 17.13 -1.53
N ASN A 446 -2.88 17.89 -2.62
CA ASN A 446 -4.03 18.36 -3.39
C ASN A 446 -4.73 17.22 -4.12
N HIS A 447 -3.98 16.30 -4.72
CA HIS A 447 -4.51 15.12 -5.38
C HIS A 447 -5.28 14.22 -4.40
N ALA A 448 -4.74 13.96 -3.22
CA ALA A 448 -5.43 13.23 -2.17
C ALA A 448 -6.76 13.88 -1.75
N ARG A 449 -6.82 15.23 -1.66
CA ARG A 449 -8.07 15.96 -1.36
C ARG A 449 -9.11 15.85 -2.47
N GLU A 450 -8.67 15.78 -3.72
CA GLU A 450 -9.57 15.55 -4.87
C GLU A 450 -10.16 14.14 -4.84
N LEU A 451 -9.36 13.14 -4.46
CA LEU A 451 -9.79 11.75 -4.32
C LEU A 451 -10.70 11.53 -3.12
N ASP A 452 -10.37 12.15 -1.98
CA ASP A 452 -11.09 12.00 -0.71
C ASP A 452 -11.10 13.31 0.10
N PRO A 453 -12.15 14.13 -0.01
CA PRO A 453 -12.29 15.37 0.76
C PRO A 453 -12.72 15.14 2.22
N THR A 454 -12.90 13.89 2.66
CA THR A 454 -13.48 13.56 3.97
C THR A 454 -12.45 13.24 5.04
N ARG A 455 -11.20 12.99 4.67
CA ARG A 455 -10.08 12.74 5.59
C ARG A 455 -9.16 13.95 5.65
N LEU A 456 -8.33 13.97 6.70
CA LEU A 456 -7.33 15.02 6.90
C LEU A 456 -6.02 14.63 6.22
N ILE A 457 -5.28 15.61 5.75
CA ILE A 457 -3.98 15.42 5.10
C ILE A 457 -2.87 15.74 6.10
N THR A 458 -1.86 14.87 6.14
CA THR A 458 -0.70 15.02 7.01
C THR A 458 0.60 14.58 6.34
N ALA A 459 1.72 14.80 7.00
CA ALA A 459 3.04 14.19 6.73
C ALA A 459 3.84 14.19 8.03
N ALA A 460 4.75 13.22 8.19
CA ALA A 460 5.68 13.19 9.30
C ALA A 460 6.92 14.03 8.96
N LEU A 461 7.04 15.21 9.57
CA LEU A 461 8.07 16.20 9.29
C LEU A 461 9.28 16.04 10.21
N LEU A 462 10.45 16.38 9.68
CA LEU A 462 11.65 16.60 10.50
C LEU A 462 11.51 17.89 11.31
N VAL A 463 11.97 17.84 12.55
CA VAL A 463 11.97 18.98 13.46
C VAL A 463 13.35 19.62 13.45
N ARG A 464 13.39 20.94 13.31
CA ARG A 464 14.64 21.73 13.39
C ARG A 464 14.93 22.11 14.84
N ALA A 465 16.21 22.27 15.20
CA ALA A 465 16.62 22.69 16.53
C ALA A 465 17.44 24.00 16.48
N GLU A 466 17.17 24.89 17.45
CA GLU A 466 17.99 26.06 17.77
C GLU A 466 18.29 26.04 19.27
N GLY A 467 19.52 25.64 19.64
CA GLY A 467 19.87 25.42 21.05
C GLY A 467 19.01 24.34 21.69
N HIS A 468 18.25 24.67 22.72
CA HIS A 468 17.31 23.76 23.39
C HIS A 468 15.88 23.82 22.85
N THR A 469 15.63 24.68 21.86
CA THR A 469 14.28 24.85 21.28
C THR A 469 14.12 23.98 20.03
N LYS A 470 13.09 23.15 20.03
CA LYS A 470 12.61 22.39 18.86
C LYS A 470 11.59 23.22 18.10
N ILE A 471 11.75 23.29 16.77
CA ILE A 471 10.98 24.20 15.93
C ILE A 471 10.30 23.43 14.81
N VAL A 472 8.98 23.54 14.75
CA VAL A 472 8.14 23.00 13.67
C VAL A 472 7.76 24.15 12.75
N ASP A 473 8.60 24.39 11.73
CA ASP A 473 8.48 25.50 10.79
C ASP A 473 8.63 25.07 9.31
N ASP A 474 8.61 23.77 9.02
CA ASP A 474 8.74 23.25 7.65
C ASP A 474 7.66 23.85 6.73
N PRO A 475 8.01 24.50 5.60
CA PRO A 475 7.05 25.15 4.69
C PRO A 475 5.89 24.25 4.25
N LEU A 476 6.10 22.94 4.17
CA LEU A 476 5.06 21.97 3.84
C LEU A 476 3.88 22.01 4.81
N GLY A 477 4.11 22.41 6.06
CA GLY A 477 3.05 22.54 7.06
C GLY A 477 1.88 23.45 6.64
N LYS A 478 2.07 24.32 5.64
CA LYS A 478 0.99 25.14 5.07
C LYS A 478 -0.05 24.30 4.33
N ALA A 479 0.40 23.27 3.62
CA ALA A 479 -0.43 22.37 2.82
C ALA A 479 -1.13 21.27 3.63
N LEU A 480 -0.68 21.00 4.86
CA LEU A 480 -1.21 19.94 5.72
C LEU A 480 -2.38 20.45 6.60
N ASP A 481 -3.29 19.56 6.95
CA ASP A 481 -4.37 19.83 7.91
C ASP A 481 -3.91 19.55 9.35
N VAL A 482 -3.06 18.54 9.51
CA VAL A 482 -2.44 18.12 10.77
C VAL A 482 -0.93 18.00 10.56
N ILE A 483 -0.15 18.51 11.50
CA ILE A 483 1.31 18.43 11.45
C ILE A 483 1.78 17.17 12.17
N GLY A 484 2.42 16.25 11.46
CA GLY A 484 3.22 15.20 12.07
C GLY A 484 4.63 15.72 12.38
N ALA A 485 5.20 15.35 13.51
CA ALA A 485 6.56 15.73 13.90
C ALA A 485 7.31 14.52 14.45
N ASN A 486 8.51 14.26 13.91
CA ASN A 486 9.38 13.18 14.38
C ASN A 486 10.51 13.79 15.22
N GLU A 487 10.68 13.31 16.45
CA GLU A 487 11.70 13.84 17.36
C GLU A 487 12.16 12.79 18.39
N TYR A 488 13.47 12.68 18.57
CA TYR A 488 14.09 11.62 19.37
C TYR A 488 15.06 12.17 20.44
N VAL A 489 14.69 13.21 21.18
CA VAL A 489 15.49 13.72 22.31
C VAL A 489 15.78 12.60 23.30
N GLY A 490 17.03 12.44 23.70
CA GLY A 490 17.50 11.37 24.58
C GLY A 490 17.89 10.09 23.84
N TRP A 491 17.71 10.03 22.51
CA TRP A 491 18.17 8.88 21.71
C TRP A 491 19.21 9.26 20.66
N TYR A 492 18.87 10.08 19.66
CA TYR A 492 19.82 10.52 18.65
C TYR A 492 20.60 11.77 19.07
N GLU A 493 20.06 12.54 19.95
CA GLU A 493 20.66 13.76 20.49
C GLU A 493 20.36 13.90 21.98
N GLN A 494 21.23 14.59 22.69
CA GLN A 494 21.14 14.86 24.13
C GLN A 494 21.09 13.58 24.99
N THR A 495 20.91 13.75 26.30
CA THR A 495 20.56 12.69 27.25
C THR A 495 19.05 12.64 27.48
N PRO A 496 18.50 11.60 28.11
CA PRO A 496 17.07 11.56 28.47
C PRO A 496 16.60 12.80 29.23
N GLU A 497 17.40 13.30 30.19
CA GLU A 497 17.13 14.49 31.00
C GLU A 497 17.09 15.78 30.15
N GLY A 498 17.73 15.80 28.99
CA GLY A 498 17.66 16.90 28.03
C GLY A 498 16.24 17.22 27.60
N ALA A 499 15.38 16.21 27.58
CA ALA A 499 13.96 16.40 27.30
C ALA A 499 13.25 17.29 28.34
N ASP A 500 13.73 17.34 29.60
CA ASP A 500 13.08 18.15 30.65
C ASP A 500 13.25 19.66 30.42
N THR A 501 14.30 20.04 29.68
CA THR A 501 14.61 21.45 29.37
C THR A 501 14.34 21.81 27.92
N THR A 502 13.90 20.87 27.11
CA THR A 502 13.56 21.11 25.70
C THR A 502 12.30 21.96 25.59
N GLU A 503 12.41 23.09 24.89
CA GLU A 503 11.30 23.96 24.54
C GLU A 503 10.79 23.67 23.14
N TRP A 504 9.55 24.06 22.87
CA TRP A 504 8.92 23.86 21.57
C TRP A 504 8.34 25.14 21.01
N ARG A 505 8.59 25.39 19.72
CA ARG A 505 7.94 26.42 18.91
C ARG A 505 7.28 25.76 17.69
N VAL A 506 5.99 26.00 17.54
CA VAL A 506 5.22 25.56 16.39
C VAL A 506 4.70 26.78 15.65
N ASP A 507 5.15 26.99 14.42
CA ASP A 507 4.84 28.21 13.64
C ASP A 507 3.47 28.11 12.93
N TYR A 508 2.64 27.11 13.28
CA TYR A 508 1.34 26.85 12.71
C TYR A 508 0.23 26.84 13.75
N GLN A 509 -0.94 27.40 13.42
CA GLN A 509 -2.17 27.27 14.20
C GLN A 509 -2.94 26.01 13.79
N LYS A 510 -2.29 24.85 13.87
CA LYS A 510 -2.81 23.54 13.46
C LYS A 510 -2.53 22.51 14.55
N PRO A 511 -3.32 21.40 14.61
CA PRO A 511 -3.02 20.31 15.53
C PRO A 511 -1.67 19.66 15.17
N VAL A 512 -0.93 19.25 16.21
CA VAL A 512 0.33 18.53 16.10
C VAL A 512 0.15 17.11 16.61
N ILE A 513 0.67 16.14 15.89
CA ILE A 513 0.85 14.76 16.34
C ILE A 513 2.36 14.51 16.40
N MET A 514 2.86 14.11 17.57
CA MET A 514 4.22 13.57 17.65
C MET A 514 4.20 12.19 16.98
N SER A 515 4.57 12.15 15.69
CA SER A 515 4.45 10.96 14.86
C SER A 515 5.54 9.92 15.09
N GLU A 516 6.69 10.34 15.65
CA GLU A 516 7.71 9.44 16.14
C GLU A 516 8.45 10.02 17.35
N LEU A 517 8.74 9.16 18.33
CA LEU A 517 9.60 9.38 19.50
C LEU A 517 10.02 8.02 20.06
N GLY A 518 10.96 7.98 20.97
CA GLY A 518 11.36 6.76 21.65
C GLY A 518 12.85 6.48 21.60
N ALA A 519 13.24 5.28 22.00
CA ALA A 519 14.63 4.79 22.03
C ALA A 519 14.70 3.29 21.75
N GLY A 520 15.89 2.80 21.41
CA GLY A 520 16.12 1.37 21.20
C GLY A 520 16.48 0.65 22.50
N ALA A 521 15.97 -0.60 22.65
CA ALA A 521 16.41 -1.54 23.67
C ALA A 521 16.33 -2.97 23.13
N LYS A 522 17.29 -3.81 23.51
CA LYS A 522 17.22 -5.26 23.27
C LYS A 522 16.43 -5.90 24.41
N ALA A 523 15.38 -6.64 24.07
CA ALA A 523 14.58 -7.35 25.05
C ALA A 523 15.44 -8.30 25.90
N GLY A 524 15.26 -8.25 27.23
CA GLY A 524 16.04 -9.02 28.21
C GLY A 524 17.44 -8.45 28.49
N LEU A 525 17.84 -7.34 27.88
CA LEU A 525 19.07 -6.65 28.25
C LEU A 525 18.78 -5.61 29.33
N HIS A 526 19.34 -5.80 30.52
CA HIS A 526 19.12 -4.97 31.72
C HIS A 526 20.39 -4.26 32.18
N GLY A 527 20.25 -3.10 32.83
CA GLY A 527 21.35 -2.28 33.35
C GLY A 527 20.86 -1.03 34.05
N GLY A 528 21.72 -0.01 34.14
CA GLY A 528 21.34 1.29 34.71
C GLY A 528 20.48 2.12 33.73
N ASP A 529 19.79 3.14 34.28
CA ASP A 529 18.93 4.06 33.50
C ASP A 529 19.69 4.84 32.40
N ASN A 530 21.04 4.88 32.47
CA ASN A 530 21.92 5.52 31.48
C ASN A 530 22.66 4.53 30.57
N ASP A 531 22.45 3.22 30.72
CA ASP A 531 23.09 2.21 29.90
C ASP A 531 22.28 2.00 28.62
N ARG A 532 22.79 2.55 27.52
CA ARG A 532 22.10 2.45 26.21
C ARG A 532 21.82 0.99 25.82
N TRP A 533 20.71 0.78 25.13
CA TRP A 533 20.20 -0.51 24.65
C TRP A 533 19.58 -1.40 25.72
N THR A 534 19.62 -1.00 27.02
CA THR A 534 18.89 -1.68 28.10
C THR A 534 17.42 -1.29 28.09
N GLU A 535 16.57 -2.12 28.67
CA GLU A 535 15.15 -1.79 28.82
C GLU A 535 14.94 -0.62 29.78
N GLU A 536 15.80 -0.46 30.79
CA GLU A 536 15.81 0.66 31.75
C GLU A 536 16.09 1.99 31.05
N TYR A 537 17.09 2.01 30.13
CA TYR A 537 17.40 3.19 29.34
C TYR A 537 16.20 3.59 28.46
N GLN A 538 15.60 2.64 27.75
CA GLN A 538 14.41 2.90 26.92
C GLN A 538 13.28 3.47 27.78
N ALA A 539 12.99 2.85 28.94
CA ALA A 539 11.96 3.29 29.87
C ALA A 539 12.26 4.70 30.41
N ASN A 540 13.54 5.01 30.69
CA ASN A 540 13.99 6.33 31.12
C ASN A 540 13.72 7.40 30.06
N VAL A 541 14.11 7.16 28.81
CA VAL A 541 13.83 8.07 27.67
C VAL A 541 12.32 8.34 27.58
N TYR A 542 11.48 7.30 27.65
CA TYR A 542 10.02 7.47 27.58
C TYR A 542 9.46 8.33 28.71
N ARG A 543 9.95 8.19 29.97
CA ARG A 543 9.50 9.03 31.09
C ARG A 543 9.74 10.52 30.82
N HIS A 544 10.95 10.87 30.37
CA HIS A 544 11.35 12.25 30.07
C HIS A 544 10.65 12.81 28.84
N GLN A 545 10.57 12.02 27.74
CA GLN A 545 9.86 12.45 26.52
C GLN A 545 8.37 12.69 26.76
N LEU A 546 7.68 11.85 27.54
CA LEU A 546 6.26 12.06 27.89
C LEU A 546 6.05 13.35 28.66
N GLY A 547 6.99 13.70 29.57
CA GLY A 547 7.01 15.00 30.26
C GLY A 547 7.21 16.18 29.30
N MET A 548 8.14 16.04 28.35
CA MET A 548 8.40 17.04 27.29
C MET A 548 7.15 17.33 26.46
N LEU A 549 6.45 16.29 26.00
CA LEU A 549 5.29 16.41 25.12
C LEU A 549 4.14 17.22 25.76
N ASN A 550 3.97 17.18 27.07
CA ASN A 550 2.93 17.95 27.77
C ASN A 550 3.16 19.48 27.68
N ARG A 551 4.33 19.93 27.22
CA ARG A 551 4.65 21.36 27.02
C ARG A 551 4.37 21.88 25.62
N ILE A 552 3.84 21.04 24.70
CA ILE A 552 3.47 21.43 23.34
C ILE A 552 1.98 21.80 23.32
N PRO A 553 1.61 23.10 23.22
CA PRO A 553 0.20 23.52 23.34
C PRO A 553 -0.71 22.96 22.23
N GLN A 554 -0.17 22.76 21.03
CA GLN A 554 -0.91 22.26 19.88
C GLN A 554 -0.94 20.72 19.78
N LEU A 555 -0.33 20.00 20.74
CA LEU A 555 -0.28 18.54 20.71
C LEU A 555 -1.69 17.93 20.85
N ARG A 556 -2.11 17.15 19.85
CA ARG A 556 -3.39 16.44 19.86
C ARG A 556 -3.23 14.94 19.63
N GLY A 557 -2.00 14.47 19.62
CA GLY A 557 -1.73 13.04 19.54
C GLY A 557 -0.25 12.69 19.57
N MET A 558 0.01 11.43 19.76
CA MET A 558 1.34 10.87 19.65
C MET A 558 1.27 9.43 19.11
N SER A 559 2.31 9.04 18.38
CA SER A 559 2.48 7.70 17.82
C SER A 559 3.94 7.27 17.96
N PRO A 560 4.37 6.85 19.17
CA PRO A 560 5.75 6.44 19.40
C PRO A 560 6.25 5.40 18.41
N TRP A 561 7.56 5.41 18.14
CA TRP A 561 8.26 4.50 17.27
C TRP A 561 8.92 3.42 18.09
N VAL A 562 8.42 2.22 18.11
CA VAL A 562 7.41 1.51 17.32
C VAL A 562 6.79 0.41 18.20
N LEU A 563 5.68 -0.20 17.81
CA LEU A 563 5.03 -1.25 18.62
C LEU A 563 5.92 -2.47 18.76
N VAL A 564 6.44 -3.00 17.64
CA VAL A 564 7.21 -4.26 17.61
C VAL A 564 8.56 -4.03 16.92
N ASP A 565 9.63 -4.67 17.44
CA ASP A 565 10.91 -4.74 16.72
C ASP A 565 10.69 -5.34 15.34
N PHE A 566 11.30 -4.74 14.32
CA PHE A 566 11.14 -5.16 12.92
C PHE A 566 12.48 -5.25 12.20
N ARG A 567 12.55 -6.03 11.13
CA ARG A 567 13.77 -6.20 10.34
C ARG A 567 14.15 -4.96 9.56
N SER A 568 15.43 -4.61 9.62
CA SER A 568 16.00 -3.48 8.87
C SER A 568 17.42 -3.78 8.40
N PRO A 569 17.73 -3.55 7.11
CA PRO A 569 19.08 -3.76 6.58
C PRO A 569 20.09 -2.74 7.13
N LEU A 570 19.62 -1.66 7.75
CA LEU A 570 20.46 -0.58 8.30
C LEU A 570 20.87 -0.82 9.76
N ARG A 571 20.36 -1.85 10.42
CA ARG A 571 20.47 -2.06 11.87
C ARG A 571 21.33 -3.28 12.21
N ASN A 572 22.67 -3.14 12.04
CA ASN A 572 23.61 -4.25 12.05
C ASN A 572 24.57 -4.26 13.25
N LEU A 573 24.26 -3.57 14.37
CA LEU A 573 25.11 -3.63 15.57
C LEU A 573 25.10 -5.06 16.14
N PRO A 574 26.27 -5.79 16.09
CA PRO A 574 26.33 -7.19 16.49
C PRO A 574 25.94 -7.41 17.96
N GLY A 575 25.17 -8.45 18.23
CA GLY A 575 24.75 -8.82 19.58
C GLY A 575 23.66 -7.92 20.18
N ILE A 576 23.29 -6.82 19.51
CA ILE A 576 22.23 -5.89 19.94
C ILE A 576 21.13 -5.84 18.89
N GLN A 577 21.43 -5.30 17.72
CA GLN A 577 20.43 -5.09 16.66
C GLN A 577 20.24 -6.35 15.81
N ASP A 578 21.32 -6.95 15.34
CA ASP A 578 21.31 -8.20 14.58
C ASP A 578 20.30 -8.20 13.42
N GLY A 579 20.25 -7.09 12.67
CA GLY A 579 19.33 -6.90 11.56
C GLY A 579 17.91 -6.43 11.95
N PHE A 580 17.70 -5.97 13.18
CA PHE A 580 16.42 -5.44 13.65
C PHE A 580 16.53 -3.99 14.13
N ASN A 581 15.53 -3.19 13.82
CA ASN A 581 15.29 -1.94 14.53
C ASN A 581 14.68 -2.29 15.90
N ARG A 582 15.45 -2.04 16.98
CA ARG A 582 15.11 -2.41 18.35
C ARG A 582 14.35 -1.33 19.12
N LYS A 583 13.70 -0.40 18.41
CA LYS A 583 12.85 0.61 19.06
C LYS A 583 11.45 0.09 19.46
N GLY A 584 11.12 -1.14 19.12
CA GLY A 584 9.87 -1.76 19.55
C GLY A 584 9.67 -1.68 21.06
N LEU A 585 8.44 -1.47 21.48
CA LEU A 585 8.00 -1.68 22.86
C LEU A 585 7.82 -3.18 23.17
N ILE A 586 7.68 -3.97 22.13
CA ILE A 586 7.57 -5.41 22.13
C ILE A 586 8.67 -5.95 21.22
N SER A 587 9.32 -7.04 21.60
CA SER A 587 10.29 -7.71 20.74
C SER A 587 9.61 -8.40 19.57
N ASP A 588 10.39 -8.77 18.53
CA ASP A 588 9.94 -9.62 17.42
C ASP A 588 9.36 -10.97 17.87
N GLN A 589 9.67 -11.41 19.10
CA GLN A 589 9.16 -12.62 19.75
C GLN A 589 8.02 -12.36 20.74
N GLY A 590 7.42 -11.17 20.75
CA GLY A 590 6.26 -10.85 21.58
C GLY A 590 6.56 -10.51 23.04
N GLN A 591 7.82 -10.31 23.43
CA GLN A 591 8.20 -9.91 24.79
C GLN A 591 8.01 -8.41 24.98
N LYS A 592 7.18 -7.99 25.93
CA LYS A 592 6.97 -6.58 26.29
C LYS A 592 8.15 -6.07 27.10
N LYS A 593 8.75 -4.98 26.63
CA LYS A 593 9.86 -4.29 27.31
C LYS A 593 9.33 -3.32 28.38
N LEU A 594 10.18 -2.87 29.28
CA LEU A 594 9.77 -1.97 30.38
C LEU A 594 9.06 -0.70 29.89
N ALA A 595 9.48 -0.12 28.77
CA ALA A 595 8.87 1.08 28.20
C ALA A 595 7.40 0.87 27.76
N PHE A 596 6.98 -0.37 27.43
CA PHE A 596 5.59 -0.71 27.17
C PHE A 596 4.69 -0.30 28.34
N PHE A 597 5.07 -0.67 29.55
CA PHE A 597 4.30 -0.39 30.75
C PHE A 597 4.31 1.09 31.17
N ILE A 598 5.40 1.81 30.86
CA ILE A 598 5.47 3.26 31.06
C ILE A 598 4.44 3.97 30.16
N LEU A 599 4.40 3.63 28.86
CA LEU A 599 3.47 4.23 27.93
C LEU A 599 2.01 3.82 28.22
N GLN A 600 1.78 2.53 28.56
CA GLN A 600 0.47 2.02 28.94
C GLN A 600 -0.12 2.80 30.11
N LYS A 601 0.70 3.05 31.16
CA LYS A 601 0.29 3.87 32.31
C LYS A 601 -0.07 5.29 31.89
N ALA A 602 0.78 5.93 31.06
CA ALA A 602 0.53 7.29 30.58
C ALA A 602 -0.78 7.41 29.77
N TYR A 603 -1.08 6.42 28.94
CA TYR A 603 -2.34 6.38 28.18
C TYR A 603 -3.56 6.16 29.05
N LYS A 604 -3.44 5.31 30.07
CA LYS A 604 -4.50 5.09 31.05
C LYS A 604 -4.79 6.36 31.85
N ASP A 605 -3.75 7.06 32.27
CA ASP A 605 -3.90 8.32 33.05
C ASP A 605 -4.59 9.42 32.19
N LYS A 606 -4.25 9.53 30.89
CA LYS A 606 -4.93 10.44 29.95
C LYS A 606 -6.40 10.07 29.67
N THR A 607 -6.79 8.82 29.83
CA THR A 607 -8.18 8.38 29.63
C THR A 607 -9.05 8.71 30.84
N VAL A 608 -8.47 8.71 32.03
CA VAL A 608 -9.16 9.00 33.30
C VAL A 608 -9.21 10.51 33.59
N GLY A 609 -8.24 11.29 33.08
CA GLY A 609 -8.27 12.75 33.14
C GLY A 609 -9.34 13.30 32.22
N LYS A 610 -10.35 13.99 32.76
CA LYS A 610 -11.42 14.65 31.99
C LYS A 610 -10.81 15.54 30.91
N PRO A 611 -11.42 15.65 29.72
CA PRO A 611 -11.12 16.75 28.82
C PRO A 611 -11.53 18.05 29.52
N GLU A 612 -10.57 18.93 29.79
CA GLU A 612 -10.84 20.36 30.01
C GLU A 612 -11.13 21.03 28.66
#